data_c780cd4642d0df12edfa21e7ff4c1899
#
_entry.id   c780cd4642d0df12edfa21e7ff4c1899
#
_cell.length_a   1.000
_cell.length_b   1.000
_cell.length_c   1.000
_cell.angle_alpha   90.00
_cell.angle_beta   90.00
_cell.angle_gamma   90.00
#
_symmetry.space_group_name_H-M   'P 1'
#
loop_
_entity.id
_entity.type
_entity.pdbx_description
1 polymer ?
#
loop_
_entity_poly.entity_id
_entity_poly.type
_entity_poly.pdbx_seq_one_letter_code
_entity_poly.pdbx_strand_id
1 'polypeptide(L)'
;MPAITSANVANAIVKLVAVDALPALMGNLVMGNLVNRDFEPTLAQAGDTVNVAIPPTLVANNLAEGGSVQTQNPSLGNAQIVLNTHAEATFQVPDVTKILAVPELLRLYMQPALAALAEKIESDLLSLYASFTANTPVGTPGSAITEAAIDAAETALFQAKVPASEPKYLVVDAATYSQLRQIQRFSEYQ
;
A
#
# COMPACT_ATOMS: atom_id res chain seq x y z
N MET A 1 -35.82 -33.08 7.07
CA MET A 1 -34.44 -32.62 6.80
C MET A 1 -34.49 -31.71 5.60
N PRO A 2 -33.97 -30.49 5.63
CA PRO A 2 -33.89 -29.65 4.45
C PRO A 2 -33.01 -30.32 3.40
N ALA A 3 -33.49 -30.38 2.17
CA ALA A 3 -32.74 -30.96 1.05
C ALA A 3 -31.49 -30.15 0.78
N ILE A 4 -30.36 -30.81 0.59
CA ILE A 4 -29.10 -30.18 0.14
C ILE A 4 -29.32 -29.81 -1.33
N THR A 5 -29.52 -28.54 -1.61
CA THR A 5 -29.64 -27.99 -2.97
C THR A 5 -28.30 -27.54 -3.50
N SER A 6 -28.11 -27.56 -4.81
CA SER A 6 -26.90 -27.06 -5.47
C SER A 6 -26.58 -25.61 -5.09
N ALA A 7 -27.60 -24.78 -4.85
CA ALA A 7 -27.45 -23.40 -4.38
C ALA A 7 -26.85 -23.32 -2.96
N ASN A 8 -27.24 -24.22 -2.05
CA ASN A 8 -26.70 -24.26 -0.68
C ASN A 8 -25.22 -24.69 -0.66
N VAL A 9 -24.84 -25.63 -1.55
CA VAL A 9 -23.44 -26.03 -1.72
C VAL A 9 -22.61 -24.90 -2.31
N ALA A 10 -23.10 -24.22 -3.32
CA ALA A 10 -22.41 -23.08 -3.94
C ALA A 10 -22.18 -21.94 -2.92
N ASN A 11 -23.17 -21.60 -2.11
CA ASN A 11 -23.03 -20.58 -1.06
C ASN A 11 -22.05 -20.98 0.04
N ALA A 12 -21.98 -22.27 0.39
CA ALA A 12 -21.02 -22.78 1.37
C ALA A 12 -19.57 -22.71 0.83
N ILE A 13 -19.38 -23.03 -0.45
CA ILE A 13 -18.06 -22.94 -1.12
C ILE A 13 -17.60 -21.48 -1.17
N VAL A 14 -18.44 -20.55 -1.56
CA VAL A 14 -18.11 -19.11 -1.60
C VAL A 14 -17.68 -18.60 -0.22
N LYS A 15 -18.36 -18.98 0.84
CA LYS A 15 -17.98 -18.61 2.21
C LYS A 15 -16.64 -19.20 2.64
N LEU A 16 -16.39 -20.46 2.30
CA LEU A 16 -15.11 -21.12 2.62
C LEU A 16 -13.95 -20.44 1.92
N VAL A 17 -14.09 -20.14 0.63
CA VAL A 17 -13.08 -19.43 -0.16
C VAL A 17 -12.81 -18.03 0.42
N ALA A 18 -13.84 -17.29 0.79
CA ALA A 18 -13.68 -15.95 1.34
C ALA A 18 -12.92 -15.93 2.68
N VAL A 19 -13.11 -16.92 3.54
CA VAL A 19 -12.42 -17.02 4.83
C VAL A 19 -10.93 -17.27 4.68
N ASP A 20 -10.54 -18.13 3.74
CA ASP A 20 -9.13 -18.50 3.54
C ASP A 20 -8.37 -17.52 2.61
N ALA A 21 -9.10 -16.87 1.68
CA ALA A 21 -8.52 -16.00 0.66
C ALA A 21 -7.95 -14.70 1.24
N LEU A 22 -8.66 -14.04 2.13
CA LEU A 22 -8.25 -12.74 2.65
C LEU A 22 -6.94 -12.78 3.44
N PRO A 23 -6.74 -13.69 4.41
CA PRO A 23 -5.45 -13.81 5.10
C PRO A 23 -4.29 -14.17 4.17
N ALA A 24 -4.54 -15.03 3.18
CA ALA A 24 -3.54 -15.41 2.20
C ALA A 24 -3.15 -14.24 1.28
N LEU A 25 -4.12 -13.43 0.86
CA LEU A 25 -3.86 -12.21 0.10
C LEU A 25 -3.03 -11.21 0.92
N MET A 26 -3.44 -10.93 2.15
CA MET A 26 -2.74 -9.99 3.03
C MET A 26 -1.31 -10.45 3.36
N GLY A 27 -1.09 -11.75 3.48
CA GLY A 27 0.24 -12.33 3.70
C GLY A 27 1.20 -12.16 2.51
N ASN A 28 0.67 -11.99 1.30
CA ASN A 28 1.46 -11.78 0.09
C ASN A 28 1.72 -10.29 -0.22
N LEU A 29 1.07 -9.36 0.48
CA LEU A 29 1.26 -7.92 0.28
C LEU A 29 2.45 -7.40 1.09
N VAL A 30 3.39 -6.76 0.44
CA VAL A 30 4.52 -6.04 1.05
C VAL A 30 4.17 -4.56 1.20
N MET A 31 3.92 -3.86 0.09
CA MET A 31 3.58 -2.44 0.09
C MET A 31 2.25 -2.16 0.79
N GLY A 32 1.26 -3.03 0.61
CA GLY A 32 -0.03 -2.91 1.26
C GLY A 32 0.03 -2.88 2.80
N ASN A 33 1.10 -3.42 3.39
CA ASN A 33 1.35 -3.38 4.84
C ASN A 33 2.21 -2.18 5.29
N LEU A 34 2.86 -1.48 4.35
CA LEU A 34 3.74 -0.34 4.64
C LEU A 34 3.06 1.01 4.41
N VAL A 35 1.97 1.05 3.65
CA VAL A 35 1.20 2.28 3.39
C VAL A 35 0.23 2.60 4.53
N ASN A 36 -0.16 3.87 4.64
CA ASN A 36 -1.16 4.31 5.61
C ASN A 36 -2.55 3.70 5.27
N ARG A 37 -3.20 3.12 6.27
CA ARG A 37 -4.51 2.44 6.17
C ARG A 37 -5.58 3.05 7.07
N ASP A 38 -5.38 4.25 7.60
CA ASP A 38 -6.27 4.86 8.59
C ASP A 38 -7.68 5.11 8.06
N PHE A 39 -7.82 5.27 6.73
CA PHE A 39 -9.09 5.55 6.08
C PHE A 39 -9.83 4.30 5.58
N GLU A 40 -9.20 3.13 5.66
CA GLU A 40 -9.79 1.85 5.22
C GLU A 40 -11.17 1.56 5.85
N PRO A 41 -11.38 1.76 7.17
CA PRO A 41 -12.67 1.48 7.79
C PRO A 41 -13.81 2.41 7.32
N THR A 42 -13.48 3.55 6.73
CA THR A 42 -14.44 4.56 6.29
C THR A 42 -14.94 4.31 4.88
N LEU A 43 -14.18 3.56 4.08
CA LEU A 43 -14.49 3.21 2.70
C LEU A 43 -15.19 1.86 2.64
N ALA A 44 -16.52 1.86 2.52
CA ALA A 44 -17.31 0.63 2.55
C ALA A 44 -17.72 0.12 1.16
N GLN A 45 -17.86 0.98 0.16
CA GLN A 45 -18.37 0.64 -1.18
C GLN A 45 -17.57 1.26 -2.31
N ALA A 46 -17.59 0.61 -3.47
CA ALA A 46 -16.99 1.17 -4.68
C ALA A 46 -17.67 2.51 -5.05
N GLY A 47 -16.86 3.54 -5.30
CA GLY A 47 -17.33 4.90 -5.55
C GLY A 47 -17.42 5.78 -4.30
N ASP A 48 -17.22 5.22 -3.10
CA ASP A 48 -17.15 6.02 -1.89
C ASP A 48 -15.98 7.01 -1.95
N THR A 49 -16.24 8.20 -1.42
CA THR A 49 -15.25 9.29 -1.37
C THR A 49 -15.06 9.75 0.06
N VAL A 50 -13.85 9.72 0.55
CA VAL A 50 -13.47 10.31 1.83
C VAL A 50 -12.77 11.63 1.60
N ASN A 51 -13.25 12.68 2.26
CA ASN A 51 -12.63 13.99 2.25
C ASN A 51 -11.68 14.10 3.46
N VAL A 52 -10.39 14.27 3.19
CA VAL A 52 -9.35 14.44 4.20
C VAL A 52 -9.00 15.91 4.29
N ALA A 53 -9.25 16.52 5.44
CA ALA A 53 -8.87 17.90 5.70
C ALA A 53 -7.34 18.01 5.87
N ILE A 54 -6.71 18.86 5.08
CA ILE A 54 -5.28 19.16 5.21
C ILE A 54 -5.14 20.37 6.12
N PRO A 55 -4.44 20.24 7.29
CA PRO A 55 -4.23 21.36 8.18
C PRO A 55 -3.46 22.51 7.50
N PRO A 56 -3.84 23.76 7.73
CA PRO A 56 -3.09 24.90 7.21
C PRO A 56 -1.76 25.06 7.93
N THR A 57 -0.76 25.56 7.22
CA THR A 57 0.51 25.96 7.82
C THR A 57 0.39 27.37 8.40
N LEU A 58 0.76 27.52 9.67
CA LEU A 58 0.82 28.81 10.36
C LEU A 58 2.29 29.20 10.60
N VAL A 59 2.55 30.50 10.50
CA VAL A 59 3.88 31.05 10.76
C VAL A 59 3.88 31.78 12.11
N ALA A 60 4.78 31.44 12.99
CA ALA A 60 4.98 32.17 14.23
C ALA A 60 5.80 33.44 13.96
N ASN A 61 5.27 34.59 14.38
CA ASN A 61 5.93 35.87 14.26
C ASN A 61 6.29 36.43 15.65
N ASN A 62 7.43 37.10 15.76
CA ASN A 62 7.80 37.81 16.96
C ASN A 62 7.01 39.12 17.05
N LEU A 63 6.38 39.34 18.18
CA LEU A 63 5.69 40.63 18.49
C LEU A 63 6.60 41.47 19.35
N ALA A 64 6.93 42.70 18.89
CA ALA A 64 7.62 43.67 19.71
C ALA A 64 6.64 44.31 20.69
N GLU A 65 7.13 44.80 21.84
CA GLU A 65 6.33 45.50 22.84
C GLU A 65 5.67 46.75 22.23
N GLY A 66 4.34 46.84 22.32
CA GLY A 66 3.54 47.90 21.66
C GLY A 66 3.28 47.67 20.17
N GLY A 67 3.71 46.57 19.59
CA GLY A 67 3.50 46.21 18.20
C GLY A 67 2.08 45.72 17.92
N SER A 68 1.66 45.78 16.66
CA SER A 68 0.37 45.28 16.19
C SER A 68 0.44 43.80 15.88
N VAL A 69 -0.55 43.00 16.32
CA VAL A 69 -0.66 41.57 16.03
C VAL A 69 -0.92 41.34 14.54
N GLN A 70 -0.13 40.48 13.91
CA GLN A 70 -0.36 40.08 12.53
C GLN A 70 -1.36 38.92 12.50
N THR A 71 -2.56 39.18 12.03
CA THR A 71 -3.58 38.12 11.83
C THR A 71 -3.29 37.34 10.57
N GLN A 72 -3.27 36.01 10.71
CA GLN A 72 -3.19 35.10 9.58
C GLN A 72 -4.60 34.55 9.29
N ASN A 73 -4.92 34.39 8.03
CA ASN A 73 -6.20 33.80 7.61
C ASN A 73 -5.93 32.40 7.04
N PRO A 74 -5.92 31.34 7.89
CA PRO A 74 -5.62 29.98 7.47
C PRO A 74 -6.74 29.41 6.58
N SER A 75 -6.37 28.83 5.47
CA SER A 75 -7.27 28.10 4.57
C SER A 75 -7.07 26.60 4.74
N LEU A 76 -8.15 25.88 5.03
CA LEU A 76 -8.14 24.41 5.07
C LEU A 76 -8.05 23.86 3.66
N GLY A 77 -7.03 23.03 3.41
CA GLY A 77 -6.96 22.21 2.20
C GLY A 77 -7.89 21.01 2.32
N ASN A 78 -8.30 20.43 1.18
CA ASN A 78 -9.07 19.20 1.12
C ASN A 78 -8.43 18.26 0.11
N ALA A 79 -8.14 17.04 0.51
CA ALA A 79 -7.76 15.94 -0.38
C ALA A 79 -8.88 14.91 -0.42
N GLN A 80 -9.20 14.41 -1.61
CA GLN A 80 -10.23 13.39 -1.78
C GLN A 80 -9.58 12.04 -2.07
N ILE A 81 -9.97 11.04 -1.30
CA ILE A 81 -9.64 9.64 -1.54
C ILE A 81 -10.88 8.97 -2.13
N VAL A 82 -10.79 8.52 -3.37
CA VAL A 82 -11.89 7.88 -4.10
C VAL A 82 -11.58 6.41 -4.33
N LEU A 83 -12.50 5.53 -3.95
CA LEU A 83 -12.39 4.10 -4.21
C LEU A 83 -12.90 3.80 -5.64
N ASN A 84 -12.02 3.89 -6.64
CA ASN A 84 -12.36 3.79 -8.05
C ASN A 84 -11.78 2.58 -8.79
N THR A 85 -10.92 1.80 -8.14
CA THR A 85 -10.28 0.63 -8.75
C THR A 85 -10.86 -0.64 -8.18
N HIS A 86 -11.33 -1.53 -9.06
CA HIS A 86 -11.81 -2.85 -8.72
C HIS A 86 -10.95 -3.90 -9.44
N ALA A 87 -10.09 -4.58 -8.71
CA ALA A 87 -9.28 -5.65 -9.25
C ALA A 87 -10.00 -7.00 -9.09
N GLU A 88 -9.99 -7.81 -10.15
CA GLU A 88 -10.56 -9.15 -10.15
C GLU A 88 -9.60 -10.18 -10.75
N ALA A 89 -9.65 -11.40 -10.23
CA ALA A 89 -9.01 -12.57 -10.82
C ALA A 89 -10.04 -13.68 -10.92
N THR A 90 -10.42 -14.03 -12.15
CA THR A 90 -11.50 -14.97 -12.43
C THR A 90 -10.94 -16.26 -13.01
N PHE A 91 -11.40 -17.39 -12.52
CA PHE A 91 -11.12 -18.69 -13.10
C PHE A 91 -12.39 -19.52 -13.21
N GLN A 92 -12.47 -20.37 -14.23
CA GLN A 92 -13.62 -21.24 -14.47
C GLN A 92 -13.27 -22.69 -14.14
N VAL A 93 -14.09 -23.34 -13.31
CA VAL A 93 -13.97 -24.75 -12.97
C VAL A 93 -15.05 -25.53 -13.71
N PRO A 94 -14.73 -26.48 -14.59
CA PRO A 94 -15.70 -27.32 -15.28
C PRO A 94 -16.54 -28.16 -14.30
N ASP A 95 -17.82 -28.38 -14.62
CA ASP A 95 -18.76 -29.09 -13.74
C ASP A 95 -18.35 -30.51 -13.38
N VAL A 96 -17.68 -31.21 -14.29
CA VAL A 96 -17.19 -32.57 -14.05
C VAL A 96 -16.13 -32.63 -12.94
N THR A 97 -15.34 -31.56 -12.82
CA THR A 97 -14.27 -31.46 -11.83
C THR A 97 -14.80 -31.07 -10.44
N LYS A 98 -15.95 -30.41 -10.37
CA LYS A 98 -16.59 -30.00 -9.10
C LYS A 98 -17.03 -31.20 -8.24
N ILE A 99 -17.25 -32.37 -8.84
CA ILE A 99 -17.79 -33.54 -8.14
C ILE A 99 -16.70 -34.36 -7.44
N LEU A 100 -15.45 -34.33 -7.93
CA LEU A 100 -14.42 -35.31 -7.56
C LEU A 100 -13.40 -34.84 -6.50
N ALA A 101 -13.09 -33.54 -6.36
CA ALA A 101 -12.11 -33.08 -5.37
C ALA A 101 -12.19 -31.56 -5.08
N VAL A 102 -13.33 -31.08 -4.63
CA VAL A 102 -13.60 -29.64 -4.48
C VAL A 102 -12.59 -28.86 -3.62
N PRO A 103 -12.11 -29.34 -2.45
CA PRO A 103 -11.20 -28.52 -1.63
C PRO A 103 -9.80 -28.38 -2.22
N GLU A 104 -9.27 -29.42 -2.83
CA GLU A 104 -7.90 -29.42 -3.36
C GLU A 104 -7.78 -28.66 -4.66
N LEU A 105 -8.78 -28.77 -5.54
CA LEU A 105 -8.87 -27.99 -6.77
C LEU A 105 -9.06 -26.50 -6.50
N LEU A 106 -9.91 -26.14 -5.54
CA LEU A 106 -10.06 -24.74 -5.10
C LEU A 106 -8.72 -24.18 -4.64
N ARG A 107 -7.97 -24.92 -3.85
CA ARG A 107 -6.65 -24.50 -3.38
C ARG A 107 -5.66 -24.31 -4.53
N LEU A 108 -5.67 -25.22 -5.50
CA LEU A 108 -4.77 -25.18 -6.66
C LEU A 108 -5.04 -23.95 -7.56
N TYR A 109 -6.29 -23.55 -7.75
CA TYR A 109 -6.66 -22.40 -8.56
C TYR A 109 -6.72 -21.09 -7.76
N MET A 110 -7.05 -21.13 -6.50
CA MET A 110 -7.16 -19.95 -5.64
C MET A 110 -5.79 -19.32 -5.36
N GLN A 111 -4.75 -20.13 -5.10
CA GLN A 111 -3.43 -19.58 -4.80
C GLN A 111 -2.85 -18.73 -5.93
N PRO A 112 -2.79 -19.16 -7.20
CA PRO A 112 -2.32 -18.31 -8.28
C PRO A 112 -3.23 -17.09 -8.55
N ALA A 113 -4.54 -17.20 -8.33
CA ALA A 113 -5.44 -16.08 -8.45
C ALA A 113 -5.17 -15.00 -7.38
N LEU A 114 -4.92 -15.42 -6.14
CA LEU A 114 -4.54 -14.50 -5.05
C LEU A 114 -3.16 -13.89 -5.27
N ALA A 115 -2.21 -14.65 -5.79
CA ALA A 115 -0.90 -14.13 -6.16
C ALA A 115 -1.01 -13.04 -7.25
N ALA A 116 -1.82 -13.28 -8.27
CA ALA A 116 -2.07 -12.31 -9.34
C ALA A 116 -2.75 -11.03 -8.82
N LEU A 117 -3.70 -11.16 -7.88
CA LEU A 117 -4.32 -10.00 -7.23
C LEU A 117 -3.32 -9.23 -6.37
N ALA A 118 -2.47 -9.92 -5.60
CA ALA A 118 -1.43 -9.28 -4.81
C ALA A 118 -0.44 -8.54 -5.71
N GLU A 119 0.03 -9.15 -6.78
CA GLU A 119 0.93 -8.52 -7.75
C GLU A 119 0.30 -7.28 -8.39
N LYS A 120 -0.99 -7.34 -8.73
CA LYS A 120 -1.72 -6.18 -9.26
C LYS A 120 -1.78 -5.04 -8.26
N ILE A 121 -2.13 -5.31 -7.00
CA ILE A 121 -2.19 -4.29 -5.94
C ILE A 121 -0.79 -3.69 -5.68
N GLU A 122 0.23 -4.53 -5.58
CA GLU A 122 1.62 -4.08 -5.40
C GLU A 122 2.10 -3.21 -6.55
N SER A 123 1.81 -3.61 -7.79
CA SER A 123 2.14 -2.83 -8.98
C SER A 123 1.43 -1.48 -9.01
N ASP A 124 0.15 -1.44 -8.65
CA ASP A 124 -0.62 -0.19 -8.60
C ASP A 124 -0.07 0.75 -7.51
N LEU A 125 0.23 0.24 -6.32
CA LEU A 125 0.83 1.02 -5.23
C LEU A 125 2.23 1.55 -5.62
N LEU A 126 3.08 0.69 -6.19
CA LEU A 126 4.41 1.09 -6.62
C LEU A 126 4.35 2.13 -7.75
N SER A 127 3.37 2.06 -8.65
CA SER A 127 3.23 3.03 -9.74
C SER A 127 2.98 4.46 -9.25
N LEU A 128 2.46 4.62 -8.04
CA LEU A 128 2.18 5.94 -7.45
C LEU A 128 3.44 6.77 -7.17
N TYR A 129 4.64 6.17 -7.18
CA TYR A 129 5.89 6.92 -7.01
C TYR A 129 6.04 8.05 -8.05
N ALA A 130 5.52 7.85 -9.25
CA ALA A 130 5.53 8.86 -10.32
C ALA A 130 4.65 10.09 -10.01
N SER A 131 3.70 9.97 -9.08
CA SER A 131 2.82 11.06 -8.66
C SER A 131 3.45 11.98 -7.62
N PHE A 132 4.57 11.59 -7.01
CA PHE A 132 5.32 12.42 -6.07
C PHE A 132 6.22 13.42 -6.80
N THR A 133 5.61 14.30 -7.59
CA THR A 133 6.32 15.27 -8.44
C THR A 133 7.09 16.34 -7.66
N ALA A 134 6.78 16.53 -6.39
CA ALA A 134 7.44 17.52 -5.53
C ALA A 134 8.83 17.07 -5.05
N ASN A 135 9.14 15.79 -5.13
CA ASN A 135 10.41 15.24 -4.68
C ASN A 135 11.29 14.90 -5.89
N THR A 136 12.41 15.60 -6.01
CA THR A 136 13.43 15.25 -6.99
C THR A 136 13.94 13.84 -6.67
N PRO A 137 13.94 12.92 -7.63
CA PRO A 137 14.50 11.59 -7.41
C PRO A 137 15.96 11.70 -6.94
N VAL A 138 16.29 10.98 -5.89
CA VAL A 138 17.67 10.91 -5.39
C VAL A 138 18.40 9.79 -6.10
N GLY A 139 19.60 10.08 -6.61
CA GLY A 139 20.38 9.13 -7.38
C GLY A 139 20.10 9.17 -8.89
N THR A 140 20.77 8.32 -9.63
CA THR A 140 20.63 8.20 -11.09
C THR A 140 19.95 6.88 -11.42
N PRO A 141 18.80 6.89 -12.12
CA PRO A 141 18.13 5.67 -12.54
C PRO A 141 19.07 4.74 -13.32
N GLY A 142 19.03 3.45 -13.00
CA GLY A 142 19.89 2.44 -13.63
C GLY A 142 21.33 2.35 -13.09
N SER A 143 21.72 3.22 -12.18
CA SER A 143 23.01 3.14 -11.47
C SER A 143 22.90 2.26 -10.22
N ALA A 144 24.04 1.67 -9.81
CA ALA A 144 24.09 0.93 -8.55
C ALA A 144 23.76 1.86 -7.36
N ILE A 145 23.04 1.32 -6.38
CA ILE A 145 22.73 2.05 -5.16
C ILE A 145 24.03 2.28 -4.35
N THR A 146 24.16 3.48 -3.80
CA THR A 146 25.31 3.87 -2.98
C THR A 146 24.85 4.32 -1.60
N GLU A 147 25.74 4.26 -0.62
CA GLU A 147 25.49 4.79 0.72
C GLU A 147 25.09 6.28 0.66
N ALA A 148 25.82 7.06 -0.14
CA ALA A 148 25.53 8.48 -0.33
C ALA A 148 24.11 8.74 -0.88
N ALA A 149 23.56 7.86 -1.72
CA ALA A 149 22.20 7.99 -2.23
C ALA A 149 21.17 7.74 -1.11
N ILE A 150 21.43 6.81 -0.21
CA ILE A 150 20.57 6.54 0.95
C ILE A 150 20.57 7.71 1.92
N ASP A 151 21.77 8.23 2.26
CA ASP A 151 21.91 9.39 3.14
C ASP A 151 21.24 10.64 2.54
N ALA A 152 21.34 10.82 1.22
CA ALA A 152 20.69 11.92 0.52
C ALA A 152 19.15 11.77 0.52
N ALA A 153 18.62 10.55 0.40
CA ALA A 153 17.19 10.29 0.50
C ALA A 153 16.66 10.57 1.92
N GLU A 154 17.40 10.17 2.95
CA GLU A 154 17.07 10.49 4.34
C GLU A 154 17.10 12.00 4.58
N THR A 155 18.12 12.69 4.10
CA THR A 155 18.24 14.16 4.16
C THR A 155 17.03 14.84 3.49
N ALA A 156 16.60 14.36 2.32
CA ALA A 156 15.43 14.89 1.63
C ALA A 156 14.15 14.75 2.47
N LEU A 157 13.96 13.61 3.15
CA LEU A 157 12.83 13.41 4.07
C LEU A 157 12.86 14.37 5.27
N PHE A 158 14.04 14.61 5.85
CA PHE A 158 14.19 15.60 6.92
C PHE A 158 13.91 17.03 6.45
N GLN A 159 14.38 17.40 5.27
CA GLN A 159 14.07 18.70 4.66
C GLN A 159 12.57 18.87 4.38
N ALA A 160 11.88 17.77 4.02
CA ALA A 160 10.42 17.74 3.89
C ALA A 160 9.68 17.76 5.24
N LYS A 161 10.40 17.89 6.37
CA LYS A 161 9.85 17.93 7.74
C LYS A 161 9.10 16.66 8.14
N VAL A 162 9.48 15.50 7.61
CA VAL A 162 8.97 14.21 8.08
C VAL A 162 9.46 13.98 9.51
N PRO A 163 8.58 13.71 10.49
CA PRO A 163 8.98 13.49 11.87
C PRO A 163 9.97 12.33 12.01
N ALA A 164 10.96 12.48 12.88
CA ALA A 164 11.95 11.43 13.14
C ALA A 164 11.32 10.19 13.81
N SER A 165 10.18 10.37 14.50
CA SER A 165 9.42 9.30 15.15
C SER A 165 8.66 8.40 14.19
N GLU A 166 8.43 8.85 12.94
CA GLU A 166 7.73 8.04 11.95
C GLU A 166 8.67 6.98 11.37
N PRO A 167 8.23 5.72 11.29
CA PRO A 167 9.01 4.66 10.69
C PRO A 167 9.23 4.93 9.20
N LYS A 168 10.48 4.77 8.76
CA LYS A 168 10.88 4.93 7.36
C LYS A 168 11.24 3.56 6.80
N TYR A 169 10.74 3.26 5.63
CA TYR A 169 10.96 1.98 4.97
C TYR A 169 11.68 2.17 3.65
N LEU A 170 12.63 1.31 3.37
CA LEU A 170 13.30 1.23 2.08
C LEU A 170 12.83 -0.05 1.37
N VAL A 171 12.08 0.11 0.31
CA VAL A 171 11.60 -1.02 -0.51
C VAL A 171 12.50 -1.14 -1.73
N VAL A 172 13.10 -2.30 -1.90
CA VAL A 172 14.08 -2.57 -2.96
C VAL A 172 13.79 -3.91 -3.62
N ASP A 173 14.22 -4.06 -4.86
CA ASP A 173 14.22 -5.34 -5.56
C ASP A 173 15.37 -6.25 -5.09
N ALA A 174 15.34 -7.52 -5.48
CA ALA A 174 16.35 -8.49 -5.09
C ALA A 174 17.77 -8.15 -5.59
N ALA A 175 17.88 -7.52 -6.76
CA ALA A 175 19.17 -7.10 -7.31
C ALA A 175 19.77 -5.96 -6.50
N THR A 176 18.98 -4.94 -6.19
CA THR A 176 19.38 -3.81 -5.34
C THR A 176 19.68 -4.27 -3.91
N TYR A 177 18.92 -5.23 -3.37
CA TYR A 177 19.23 -5.82 -2.06
C TYR A 177 20.61 -6.50 -2.05
N SER A 178 20.95 -7.24 -3.12
CA SER A 178 22.27 -7.84 -3.26
C SER A 178 23.40 -6.78 -3.30
N GLN A 179 23.16 -5.63 -3.95
CA GLN A 179 24.13 -4.52 -3.97
C GLN A 179 24.28 -3.87 -2.59
N LEU A 180 23.16 -3.68 -1.85
CA LEU A 180 23.22 -3.15 -0.49
C LEU A 180 24.06 -4.01 0.45
N ARG A 181 23.96 -5.32 0.35
CA ARG A 181 24.77 -6.24 1.14
C ARG A 181 26.29 -6.15 0.84
N GLN A 182 26.68 -5.62 -0.31
CA GLN A 182 28.09 -5.41 -0.68
C GLN A 182 28.66 -4.10 -0.13
N ILE A 183 27.80 -3.20 0.36
CA ILE A 183 28.23 -1.97 1.02
C ILE A 183 28.75 -2.35 2.42
N GLN A 184 30.02 -2.08 2.70
CA GLN A 184 30.71 -2.51 3.91
C GLN A 184 29.97 -2.12 5.19
N ARG A 185 29.43 -0.91 5.28
CA ARG A 185 28.68 -0.41 6.43
C ARG A 185 27.46 -1.26 6.79
N PHE A 186 26.77 -1.83 5.79
CA PHE A 186 25.61 -2.69 6.05
C PHE A 186 25.98 -4.17 6.28
N SER A 187 27.17 -4.59 5.87
CA SER A 187 27.65 -5.96 6.11
C SER A 187 28.25 -6.17 7.51
N GLU A 188 28.73 -5.11 8.15
CA GLU A 188 29.37 -5.19 9.47
C GLU A 188 28.37 -5.26 10.66
N TYR A 189 27.09 -5.05 10.42
CA TYR A 189 26.02 -5.06 11.44
C TYR A 189 25.11 -6.29 11.38
N GLN A 190 25.54 -7.38 10.73
CA GLN A 190 24.78 -8.66 10.71
C GLN A 190 25.32 -9.67 11.70
#